data_d48a45c436e2fa67c1bf1350bbedad8f
#
_entry.id   d48a45c436e2fa67c1bf1350bbedad8f
#
_cell.length_a   1.000
_cell.length_b   1.000
_cell.length_c   1.000
_cell.angle_alpha   90.00
_cell.angle_beta   90.00
_cell.angle_gamma   90.00
#
_symmetry.space_group_name_H-M   'P 1'
#
loop_
_entity.id
_entity.type
_entity.pdbx_description
1 polymer ?
#
loop_
_entity_poly.entity_id
_entity_poly.type
_entity_poly.pdbx_seq_one_letter_code
_entity_poly.pdbx_strand_id
1 'polypeptide(L)'
;KTTLSKIVRRLGYVVYDIDGWVRRLYYQKDFIKVIAAHFPEVMEGEKVNKRKLRNLVFGDNARLKVLESLIHPFLKQTLMNVRRRNARRADLFFMDVALLFEMGWDKYCDYIVVADVDYETQKMRVMRRDNISAADFDKINRIQMDNAAKKVLADVIINTDKPINLLKVELLAMIKEIEGC
;
A
#
# COMPACT_ATOMS: atom_id res chain seq x y z
N LYS A 1 7.48 2.04 6.78
CA LYS A 1 6.19 1.36 6.64
C LYS A 1 6.27 -0.11 7.05
N THR A 2 7.04 -0.94 6.36
CA THR A 2 7.14 -2.40 6.64
C THR A 2 7.58 -2.74 8.06
N THR A 3 8.47 -1.95 8.65
CA THR A 3 8.92 -2.13 10.05
C THR A 3 7.76 -1.89 11.02
N LEU A 4 6.99 -0.81 10.84
CA LEU A 4 5.81 -0.53 11.65
C LEU A 4 4.78 -1.66 11.54
N SER A 5 4.47 -2.12 10.33
CA SER A 5 3.56 -3.24 10.10
C SER A 5 4.00 -4.54 10.82
N LYS A 6 5.31 -4.80 10.86
CA LYS A 6 5.86 -5.94 11.62
C LYS A 6 5.70 -5.77 13.13
N ILE A 7 5.90 -4.55 13.64
CA ILE A 7 5.73 -4.28 15.08
C ILE A 7 4.26 -4.46 15.46
N VAL A 8 3.34 -3.87 14.70
CA VAL A 8 1.88 -3.97 14.92
C VAL A 8 1.42 -5.43 14.94
N ARG A 9 1.90 -6.27 14.01
CA ARG A 9 1.61 -7.72 14.02
C ARG A 9 2.14 -8.41 15.28
N ARG A 10 3.33 -8.04 15.75
CA ARG A 10 3.90 -8.60 16.99
C ARG A 10 3.17 -8.15 18.26
N LEU A 11 2.44 -7.05 18.19
CA LEU A 11 1.55 -6.58 19.24
C LEU A 11 0.18 -7.30 19.24
N GLY A 12 -0.06 -8.20 18.28
CA GLY A 12 -1.27 -9.01 18.20
C GLY A 12 -2.35 -8.46 17.25
N TYR A 13 -2.12 -7.31 16.63
CA TYR A 13 -3.10 -6.71 15.73
C TYR A 13 -3.02 -7.29 14.32
N VAL A 14 -4.17 -7.32 13.66
CA VAL A 14 -4.26 -7.76 12.25
C VAL A 14 -3.76 -6.63 11.33
N VAL A 15 -2.86 -6.96 10.42
CA VAL A 15 -2.35 -6.02 9.40
C VAL A 15 -2.56 -6.61 8.01
N TYR A 16 -3.36 -5.95 7.21
CA TYR A 16 -3.63 -6.30 5.82
C TYR A 16 -2.61 -5.63 4.88
N ASP A 17 -1.85 -6.45 4.15
CA ASP A 17 -0.92 -5.99 3.10
C ASP A 17 -1.70 -5.78 1.80
N ILE A 18 -2.03 -4.53 1.48
CA ILE A 18 -2.81 -4.17 0.29
C ILE A 18 -2.00 -4.37 -0.99
N ASP A 19 -0.72 -4.06 -0.96
CA ASP A 19 0.18 -4.32 -2.11
C ASP A 19 0.24 -5.84 -2.40
N GLY A 20 0.19 -6.67 -1.35
CA GLY A 20 0.05 -8.11 -1.47
C GLY A 20 -1.29 -8.55 -2.04
N TRP A 21 -2.39 -7.83 -1.75
CA TRP A 21 -3.68 -8.11 -2.37
C TRP A 21 -3.62 -7.84 -3.87
N VAL A 22 -3.08 -6.69 -4.29
CA VAL A 22 -2.88 -6.39 -5.72
C VAL A 22 -2.06 -7.48 -6.40
N ARG A 23 -0.94 -7.91 -5.78
CA ARG A 23 -0.14 -9.00 -6.36
C ARG A 23 -0.92 -10.30 -6.54
N ARG A 24 -1.85 -10.63 -5.64
CA ARG A 24 -2.70 -11.83 -5.70
C ARG A 24 -3.82 -11.75 -6.73
N LEU A 25 -4.32 -10.55 -7.04
CA LEU A 25 -5.35 -10.37 -8.09
C LEU A 25 -4.92 -10.99 -9.42
N TYR A 26 -3.65 -10.83 -9.80
CA TYR A 26 -3.11 -11.36 -11.06
C TYR A 26 -3.11 -12.90 -11.16
N TYR A 27 -3.55 -13.60 -10.12
CA TYR A 27 -3.75 -15.05 -10.12
C TYR A 27 -5.24 -15.45 -10.02
N GLN A 28 -6.14 -14.47 -9.89
CA GLN A 28 -7.57 -14.72 -9.84
C GLN A 28 -8.14 -14.77 -11.26
N LYS A 29 -8.88 -15.83 -11.57
CA LYS A 29 -9.43 -16.08 -12.91
C LYS A 29 -10.26 -14.89 -13.44
N ASP A 30 -11.11 -14.30 -12.59
CA ASP A 30 -11.97 -13.18 -12.99
C ASP A 30 -11.16 -11.92 -13.31
N PHE A 31 -10.12 -11.63 -12.51
CA PHE A 31 -9.24 -10.50 -12.79
C PHE A 31 -8.39 -10.73 -14.05
N ILE A 32 -7.92 -11.95 -14.29
CA ILE A 32 -7.18 -12.30 -15.50
C ILE A 32 -8.05 -12.06 -16.74
N LYS A 33 -9.33 -12.44 -16.71
CA LYS A 33 -10.28 -12.16 -17.81
C LYS A 33 -10.43 -10.67 -18.08
N VAL A 34 -10.53 -9.86 -17.00
CA VAL A 34 -10.63 -8.40 -17.11
C VAL A 34 -9.36 -7.81 -17.73
N ILE A 35 -8.18 -8.27 -17.30
CA ILE A 35 -6.90 -7.83 -17.90
C ILE A 35 -6.82 -8.27 -19.38
N ALA A 36 -7.20 -9.50 -19.72
CA ALA A 36 -7.18 -10.00 -21.09
C ALA A 36 -8.07 -9.17 -22.04
N ALA A 37 -9.21 -8.67 -21.54
CA ALA A 37 -10.12 -7.85 -22.33
C ALA A 37 -9.57 -6.43 -22.61
N HIS A 38 -8.78 -5.85 -21.69
CA HIS A 38 -8.30 -4.47 -21.81
C HIS A 38 -6.83 -4.37 -22.23
N PHE A 39 -6.04 -5.40 -21.97
CA PHE A 39 -4.61 -5.48 -22.27
C PHE A 39 -4.23 -6.84 -22.86
N PRO A 40 -4.82 -7.22 -24.02
CA PRO A 40 -4.56 -8.54 -24.62
C PRO A 40 -3.08 -8.78 -24.94
N GLU A 41 -2.33 -7.72 -25.25
CA GLU A 41 -0.91 -7.77 -25.59
C GLU A 41 0.01 -8.22 -24.44
N VAL A 42 -0.47 -8.21 -23.20
CA VAL A 42 0.30 -8.66 -22.05
C VAL A 42 0.00 -10.10 -21.65
N MET A 43 -0.89 -10.76 -22.38
CA MET A 43 -1.24 -12.15 -22.08
C MET A 43 -0.19 -13.13 -22.61
N GLU A 44 0.12 -14.14 -21.82
CA GLU A 44 0.92 -15.32 -22.22
C GLU A 44 0.11 -16.58 -21.89
N GLY A 45 -0.62 -17.05 -22.87
CA GLY A 45 -1.66 -18.05 -22.68
C GLY A 45 -2.73 -17.53 -21.70
N GLU A 46 -3.01 -18.27 -20.65
CA GLU A 46 -3.98 -17.88 -19.62
C GLU A 46 -3.39 -17.04 -18.48
N LYS A 47 -2.16 -16.53 -18.61
CA LYS A 47 -1.46 -15.79 -17.55
C LYS A 47 -1.13 -14.38 -17.99
N VAL A 48 -1.15 -13.45 -17.03
CA VAL A 48 -0.70 -12.07 -17.23
C VAL A 48 0.81 -12.00 -17.07
N ASN A 49 1.53 -11.55 -18.12
CA ASN A 49 2.92 -11.19 -17.99
C ASN A 49 3.03 -9.82 -17.32
N LYS A 50 3.28 -9.83 -16.01
CA LYS A 50 3.36 -8.61 -15.18
C LYS A 50 4.47 -7.65 -15.63
N ARG A 51 5.56 -8.17 -16.22
CA ARG A 51 6.64 -7.33 -16.75
C ARG A 51 6.20 -6.57 -17.99
N LYS A 52 5.52 -7.26 -18.92
CA LYS A 52 4.95 -6.62 -20.11
C LYS A 52 3.90 -5.57 -19.71
N LEU A 53 2.99 -5.92 -18.79
CA LEU A 53 1.98 -4.99 -18.30
C LEU A 53 2.61 -3.76 -17.64
N ARG A 54 3.59 -3.95 -16.76
CA ARG A 54 4.34 -2.86 -16.15
C ARG A 54 4.97 -1.94 -17.19
N ASN A 55 5.66 -2.51 -18.19
CA ASN A 55 6.29 -1.72 -19.25
C ASN A 55 5.27 -0.98 -20.10
N LEU A 56 4.10 -1.58 -20.33
CA LEU A 56 3.02 -1.00 -21.12
C LEU A 56 2.37 0.21 -20.45
N VAL A 57 2.15 0.15 -19.13
CA VAL A 57 1.53 1.25 -18.37
C VAL A 57 2.55 2.26 -17.87
N PHE A 58 3.83 1.89 -17.87
CA PHE A 58 4.91 2.75 -17.39
C PHE A 58 5.22 3.85 -18.42
N GLY A 59 4.90 5.09 -18.07
CA GLY A 59 5.04 6.24 -18.97
C GLY A 59 3.79 6.56 -19.80
N ASP A 60 2.73 5.76 -19.69
CA ASP A 60 1.42 6.04 -20.27
C ASP A 60 0.37 6.22 -19.16
N ASN A 61 0.12 7.47 -18.78
CA ASN A 61 -0.82 7.82 -17.72
C ASN A 61 -2.27 7.39 -18.03
N ALA A 62 -2.66 7.33 -19.31
CA ALA A 62 -4.01 6.91 -19.67
C ALA A 62 -4.18 5.41 -19.42
N ARG A 63 -3.22 4.59 -19.88
CA ARG A 63 -3.21 3.15 -19.62
C ARG A 63 -3.07 2.81 -18.14
N LEU A 64 -2.27 3.58 -17.39
CA LEU A 64 -2.15 3.42 -15.94
C LEU A 64 -3.50 3.65 -15.24
N LYS A 65 -4.22 4.72 -15.59
CA LYS A 65 -5.56 5.00 -15.05
C LYS A 65 -6.58 3.91 -15.39
N VAL A 66 -6.51 3.33 -16.60
CA VAL A 66 -7.34 2.18 -16.96
C VAL A 66 -7.03 1.00 -16.04
N LEU A 67 -5.76 0.63 -15.88
CA LEU A 67 -5.37 -0.47 -15.00
C LEU A 67 -5.83 -0.24 -13.55
N GLU A 68 -5.65 0.96 -13.02
CA GLU A 68 -6.13 1.33 -11.68
C GLU A 68 -7.64 1.17 -11.56
N SER A 69 -8.41 1.63 -12.55
CA SER A 69 -9.87 1.49 -12.55
C SER A 69 -10.34 0.03 -12.56
N LEU A 70 -9.56 -0.87 -13.17
CA LEU A 70 -9.84 -2.31 -13.17
C LEU A 70 -9.49 -2.97 -11.82
N ILE A 71 -8.45 -2.50 -11.13
CA ILE A 71 -8.01 -3.02 -9.83
C ILE A 71 -8.95 -2.59 -8.70
N HIS A 72 -9.41 -1.34 -8.72
CA HIS A 72 -10.19 -0.71 -7.64
C HIS A 72 -11.41 -1.51 -7.19
N PRO A 73 -12.30 -2.04 -8.07
CA PRO A 73 -13.49 -2.79 -7.66
C PRO A 73 -13.14 -4.04 -6.84
N PHE A 74 -12.10 -4.79 -7.25
CA PHE A 74 -11.65 -5.99 -6.55
C PHE A 74 -11.10 -5.68 -5.16
N LEU A 75 -10.30 -4.63 -5.06
CA LEU A 75 -9.75 -4.20 -3.77
C LEU A 75 -10.84 -3.66 -2.85
N LYS A 76 -11.76 -2.84 -3.37
CA LYS A 76 -12.91 -2.31 -2.62
C LYS A 76 -13.76 -3.46 -2.07
N GLN A 77 -14.07 -4.47 -2.87
CA GLN A 77 -14.83 -5.64 -2.43
C GLN A 77 -14.10 -6.37 -1.29
N THR A 78 -12.78 -6.55 -1.42
CA THR A 78 -11.95 -7.18 -0.39
C THR A 78 -11.97 -6.36 0.90
N LEU A 79 -11.82 -5.04 0.81
CA LEU A 79 -11.88 -4.14 1.97
C LEU A 79 -13.24 -4.20 2.67
N MET A 80 -14.34 -4.16 1.91
CA MET A 80 -15.69 -4.25 2.49
C MET A 80 -15.89 -5.59 3.23
N ASN A 81 -15.35 -6.68 2.68
CA ASN A 81 -15.39 -7.98 3.34
C ASN A 81 -14.58 -7.99 4.65
N VAL A 82 -13.41 -7.35 4.66
CA VAL A 82 -12.58 -7.19 5.87
C VAL A 82 -13.32 -6.37 6.92
N ARG A 83 -13.84 -5.20 6.57
CA ARG A 83 -14.61 -4.36 7.49
C ARG A 83 -15.80 -5.12 8.09
N ARG A 84 -16.56 -5.86 7.27
CA ARG A 84 -17.71 -6.66 7.76
C ARG A 84 -17.29 -7.75 8.74
N ARG A 85 -16.16 -8.41 8.53
CA ARG A 85 -15.64 -9.44 9.43
C ARG A 85 -15.17 -8.87 10.77
N ASN A 86 -14.57 -7.70 10.77
CA ASN A 86 -14.03 -7.03 11.96
C ASN A 86 -15.07 -6.17 12.70
N ALA A 87 -16.10 -5.67 12.01
CA ALA A 87 -17.14 -4.84 12.62
C ALA A 87 -17.89 -5.50 13.80
N ARG A 88 -17.97 -6.83 13.83
CA ARG A 88 -18.59 -7.58 14.92
C ARG A 88 -17.72 -7.76 16.15
N ARG A 89 -16.41 -7.51 16.02
CA ARG A 89 -15.43 -7.72 17.08
C ARG A 89 -14.98 -6.44 17.75
N ALA A 90 -15.36 -5.28 17.20
CA ALA A 90 -14.82 -3.97 17.57
C ALA A 90 -13.26 -3.94 17.58
N ASP A 91 -12.63 -4.88 16.86
CA ASP A 91 -11.18 -5.02 16.87
C ASP A 91 -10.56 -4.00 15.92
N LEU A 92 -9.56 -3.29 16.42
CA LEU A 92 -8.70 -2.46 15.60
C LEU A 92 -7.92 -3.33 14.60
N PHE A 93 -7.92 -2.95 13.33
CA PHE A 93 -7.09 -3.57 12.31
C PHE A 93 -6.35 -2.51 11.48
N PHE A 94 -5.23 -2.89 10.92
CA PHE A 94 -4.37 -1.99 10.15
C PHE A 94 -4.34 -2.38 8.69
N MET A 95 -4.19 -1.39 7.83
CA MET A 95 -3.91 -1.56 6.40
C MET A 95 -2.52 -1.00 6.08
N ASP A 96 -1.66 -1.81 5.50
CA ASP A 96 -0.35 -1.40 4.98
C ASP A 96 -0.51 -1.05 3.50
N VAL A 97 -0.55 0.25 3.18
CA VAL A 97 -0.83 0.79 1.84
C VAL A 97 0.27 1.75 1.43
N ALA A 98 0.88 1.56 0.27
CA ALA A 98 1.90 2.47 -0.25
C ALA A 98 1.30 3.71 -0.94
N LEU A 99 0.17 3.54 -1.63
CA LEU A 99 -0.50 4.53 -2.46
C LEU A 99 -1.89 4.88 -1.91
N LEU A 100 -1.99 5.12 -0.60
CA LEU A 100 -3.27 5.36 0.09
C LEU A 100 -4.02 6.55 -0.50
N PHE A 101 -3.36 7.70 -0.54
CA PHE A 101 -3.94 8.95 -0.99
C PHE A 101 -4.12 9.00 -2.51
N GLU A 102 -3.13 8.50 -3.23
CA GLU A 102 -3.14 8.43 -4.70
C GLU A 102 -4.32 7.59 -5.22
N MET A 103 -4.72 6.55 -4.46
CA MET A 103 -5.88 5.71 -4.78
C MET A 103 -7.20 6.25 -4.19
N GLY A 104 -7.19 7.34 -3.43
CA GLY A 104 -8.34 7.89 -2.74
C GLY A 104 -8.95 6.93 -1.70
N TRP A 105 -8.09 6.18 -1.01
CA TRP A 105 -8.50 5.18 -0.02
C TRP A 105 -8.48 5.68 1.41
N ASP A 106 -7.96 6.89 1.63
CA ASP A 106 -8.01 7.65 2.87
C ASP A 106 -9.44 7.71 3.45
N LYS A 107 -10.45 7.91 2.60
CA LYS A 107 -11.88 7.92 2.96
C LYS A 107 -12.42 6.60 3.56
N TYR A 108 -11.67 5.52 3.48
CA TYR A 108 -12.03 4.23 4.08
C TYR A 108 -11.29 3.96 5.39
N CYS A 109 -10.43 4.88 5.82
CA CYS A 109 -9.69 4.81 7.07
C CYS A 109 -10.36 5.69 8.12
N ASP A 110 -10.47 5.17 9.33
CA ASP A 110 -10.94 5.93 10.48
C ASP A 110 -9.75 6.71 11.10
N TYR A 111 -8.50 6.27 10.82
CA TYR A 111 -7.27 6.87 11.30
C TYR A 111 -6.10 6.61 10.34
N ILE A 112 -5.28 7.61 10.08
CA ILE A 112 -4.19 7.53 9.10
C ILE A 112 -2.85 7.81 9.76
N VAL A 113 -1.94 6.84 9.65
CA VAL A 113 -0.57 6.93 10.16
C VAL A 113 0.42 7.01 9.00
N VAL A 114 1.19 8.08 8.94
CA VAL A 114 2.27 8.24 7.95
C VAL A 114 3.60 7.86 8.58
N ALA A 115 4.29 6.90 7.95
CA ALA A 115 5.66 6.54 8.27
C ALA A 115 6.61 7.49 7.57
N ASP A 116 7.23 8.40 8.31
CA ASP A 116 8.13 9.41 7.79
C ASP A 116 9.60 9.04 8.00
N VAL A 117 10.44 9.49 7.09
CA VAL A 117 11.91 9.51 7.18
C VAL A 117 12.43 10.48 6.12
N ASP A 118 13.63 11.02 6.30
CA ASP A 118 14.24 11.86 5.29
C ASP A 118 14.42 11.13 3.94
N TYR A 119 14.46 11.92 2.86
CA TYR A 119 14.49 11.42 1.49
C TYR A 119 15.71 10.52 1.22
N GLU A 120 16.91 10.91 1.67
CA GLU A 120 18.14 10.17 1.38
C GLU A 120 18.14 8.82 2.11
N THR A 121 17.69 8.79 3.37
CA THR A 121 17.52 7.56 4.12
C THR A 121 16.44 6.65 3.48
N GLN A 122 15.33 7.22 3.02
CA GLN A 122 14.31 6.47 2.29
C GLN A 122 14.89 5.84 1.03
N LYS A 123 15.61 6.63 0.23
CA LYS A 123 16.25 6.21 -1.02
C LYS A 123 17.21 5.06 -0.78
N MET A 124 18.15 5.22 0.15
CA MET A 124 19.10 4.17 0.52
C MET A 124 18.41 2.88 0.96
N ARG A 125 17.40 2.99 1.83
CA ARG A 125 16.64 1.83 2.35
C ARG A 125 15.92 1.08 1.23
N VAL A 126 15.28 1.79 0.30
CA VAL A 126 14.54 1.19 -0.81
C VAL A 126 15.49 0.56 -1.82
N MET A 127 16.53 1.28 -2.24
CA MET A 127 17.54 0.77 -3.17
C MET A 127 18.16 -0.53 -2.65
N ARG A 128 18.55 -0.56 -1.35
CA ARG A 128 19.12 -1.76 -0.72
C ARG A 128 18.13 -2.92 -0.62
N ARG A 129 16.87 -2.64 -0.24
CA ARG A 129 15.83 -3.66 -0.05
C ARG A 129 15.43 -4.33 -1.36
N ASP A 130 15.23 -3.51 -2.40
CA ASP A 130 14.64 -3.94 -3.67
C ASP A 130 15.70 -4.19 -4.76
N ASN A 131 16.98 -3.93 -4.45
CA ASN A 131 18.12 -4.04 -5.37
C ASN A 131 17.89 -3.28 -6.68
N ILE A 132 17.48 -2.00 -6.55
CA ILE A 132 17.18 -1.11 -7.68
C ILE A 132 18.15 0.07 -7.73
N SER A 133 18.26 0.68 -8.93
CA SER A 133 19.09 1.88 -9.13
C SER A 133 18.43 3.13 -8.53
N ALA A 134 19.23 4.20 -8.34
CA ALA A 134 18.71 5.51 -7.95
C ALA A 134 17.67 6.05 -8.95
N ALA A 135 17.93 5.87 -10.25
CA ALA A 135 16.98 6.27 -11.30
C ALA A 135 15.65 5.53 -11.22
N ASP A 136 15.64 4.25 -10.85
CA ASP A 136 14.41 3.48 -10.68
C ASP A 136 13.66 3.89 -9.40
N PHE A 137 14.40 4.19 -8.32
CA PHE A 137 13.79 4.78 -7.13
C PHE A 137 13.10 6.10 -7.44
N ASP A 138 13.78 7.02 -8.14
CA ASP A 138 13.22 8.34 -8.50
C ASP A 138 11.96 8.20 -9.36
N LYS A 139 11.91 7.21 -10.26
CA LYS A 139 10.70 6.89 -11.04
C LYS A 139 9.55 6.44 -10.14
N ILE A 140 9.80 5.54 -9.19
CA ILE A 140 8.79 5.05 -8.24
C ILE A 140 8.32 6.20 -7.34
N ASN A 141 9.23 7.03 -6.88
CA ASN A 141 8.91 8.14 -5.98
C ASN A 141 8.03 9.22 -6.66
N ARG A 142 8.23 9.48 -7.96
CA ARG A 142 7.41 10.45 -8.73
C ARG A 142 5.93 10.08 -8.84
N ILE A 143 5.59 8.80 -8.71
CA ILE A 143 4.19 8.34 -8.75
C ILE A 143 3.50 8.57 -7.40
N GLN A 144 4.28 8.67 -6.33
CA GLN A 144 3.75 8.88 -4.99
C GLN A 144 3.50 10.37 -4.72
N MET A 145 2.46 10.63 -3.95
CA MET A 145 2.22 11.97 -3.39
C MET A 145 3.45 12.43 -2.59
N ASP A 146 3.74 13.71 -2.65
CA ASP A 146 4.82 14.31 -1.89
C ASP A 146 4.67 14.04 -0.38
N ASN A 147 5.79 13.78 0.31
CA ASN A 147 5.77 13.45 1.74
C ASN A 147 5.23 14.61 2.60
N ALA A 148 5.46 15.87 2.22
CA ALA A 148 4.90 17.00 2.95
C ALA A 148 3.37 17.02 2.83
N ALA A 149 2.83 16.76 1.64
CA ALA A 149 1.39 16.66 1.44
C ALA A 149 0.77 15.48 2.22
N LYS A 150 1.44 14.31 2.24
CA LYS A 150 0.98 13.17 3.05
C LYS A 150 0.92 13.48 4.53
N LYS A 151 1.89 14.23 5.06
CA LYS A 151 1.93 14.63 6.47
C LYS A 151 0.77 15.54 6.86
N VAL A 152 0.32 16.40 5.96
CA VAL A 152 -0.83 17.29 6.19
C VAL A 152 -2.14 16.51 6.29
N LEU A 153 -2.23 15.36 5.62
CA LEU A 153 -3.42 14.50 5.57
C LEU A 153 -3.41 13.38 6.62
N ALA A 154 -2.34 13.26 7.40
CA ALA A 154 -2.18 12.22 8.40
C ALA A 154 -2.70 12.68 9.77
N ASP A 155 -3.34 11.76 10.50
CA ASP A 155 -3.68 11.96 11.91
C ASP A 155 -2.43 11.85 12.80
N VAL A 156 -1.52 10.92 12.46
CA VAL A 156 -0.23 10.73 13.16
C VAL A 156 0.92 10.54 12.19
N ILE A 157 2.05 11.16 12.52
CA ILE A 157 3.31 11.01 11.80
C ILE A 157 4.30 10.28 12.71
N ILE A 158 4.82 9.12 12.26
CA ILE A 158 5.85 8.38 12.98
C ILE A 158 7.17 8.50 12.21
N ASN A 159 8.14 9.19 12.82
CA ASN A 159 9.50 9.19 12.29
C ASN A 159 10.12 7.80 12.47
N THR A 160 10.46 7.15 11.35
CA THR A 160 11.01 5.79 11.33
C THR A 160 12.52 5.73 11.37
N ASP A 161 13.20 6.87 11.57
CA ASP A 161 14.65 6.94 11.82
C ASP A 161 14.96 6.89 13.31
N LYS A 162 14.37 5.91 13.98
CA LYS A 162 14.50 5.64 15.41
C LYS A 162 14.76 4.16 15.65
N PRO A 163 15.39 3.80 16.77
CA PRO A 163 15.51 2.41 17.22
C PRO A 163 14.14 1.72 17.31
N ILE A 164 14.11 0.42 17.02
CA ILE A 164 12.85 -0.36 16.97
C ILE A 164 12.10 -0.36 18.31
N ASN A 165 12.81 -0.35 19.43
CA ASN A 165 12.19 -0.26 20.76
C ASN A 165 11.42 1.05 20.96
N LEU A 166 11.92 2.18 20.49
CA LEU A 166 11.23 3.46 20.56
C LEU A 166 10.01 3.49 19.64
N LEU A 167 10.15 2.97 18.42
CA LEU A 167 9.00 2.82 17.50
C LEU A 167 7.89 1.95 18.09
N LYS A 168 8.26 0.91 18.84
CA LYS A 168 7.27 0.06 19.54
C LYS A 168 6.53 0.85 20.63
N VAL A 169 7.23 1.67 21.41
CA VAL A 169 6.61 2.51 22.46
C VAL A 169 5.65 3.53 21.82
N GLU A 170 6.08 4.24 20.79
CA GLU A 170 5.22 5.20 20.07
C GLU A 170 3.96 4.55 19.49
N LEU A 171 4.11 3.40 18.82
CA LEU A 171 2.98 2.66 18.28
C LEU A 171 2.01 2.19 19.37
N LEU A 172 2.52 1.70 20.49
CA LEU A 172 1.67 1.30 21.62
C LEU A 172 0.90 2.47 22.23
N ALA A 173 1.54 3.64 22.35
CA ALA A 173 0.89 4.84 22.87
C ALA A 173 -0.24 5.28 21.93
N MET A 174 0.05 5.37 20.62
CA MET A 174 -0.94 5.69 19.58
C MET A 174 -2.12 4.71 19.58
N ILE A 175 -1.84 3.41 19.63
CA ILE A 175 -2.89 2.38 19.61
C ILE A 175 -3.81 2.52 20.83
N LYS A 176 -3.26 2.75 22.04
CA LYS A 176 -4.05 2.97 23.25
C LYS A 176 -4.93 4.22 23.15
N GLU A 177 -4.43 5.28 22.52
CA GLU A 177 -5.20 6.49 22.27
C GLU A 177 -6.40 6.22 21.37
N ILE A 178 -6.19 5.48 20.27
CA ILE A 178 -7.26 5.09 19.33
C ILE A 178 -8.28 4.16 20.00
N GLU A 179 -7.84 3.22 20.84
CA GLU A 179 -8.75 2.29 21.55
C GLU A 179 -9.49 2.95 22.72
N GLY A 180 -9.03 4.10 23.20
CA GLY A 180 -9.65 4.86 24.27
C GLY A 180 -10.64 5.92 23.79
N CYS A 181 -10.71 6.16 22.50
CA CYS A 181 -11.70 7.04 21.85
C CYS A 181 -12.97 6.26 21.48
#